data_015bdf17d8d1a9ae7d1409f5a174c097
#
_entry.id   015bdf17d8d1a9ae7d1409f5a174c097
#
_cell.length_a   1.000
_cell.length_b   1.000
_cell.length_c   1.000
_cell.angle_alpha   90.00
_cell.angle_beta   90.00
_cell.angle_gamma   90.00
#
_symmetry.space_group_name_H-M   'P 1'
#
loop_
_entity.id
_entity.type
_entity.pdbx_description
1 polymer ?
#
loop_
_entity_poly.entity_id
_entity_poly.type
_entity_poly.pdbx_seq_one_letter_code
_entity_poly.pdbx_strand_id
1 'polypeptide(L)'
;MKIIVKPFHEITTQELYNILQLRSEVFVVEQECIYQDIDGKDQKAIHIFFTENKKTIAYSRIFNEGEYFENPSIGRVVVAKSERGKELGKKVMIEGAKYIKENFTNKNIEISAQKYLKEFYTDLGYEFTGSEYLEDGIPHIRMIKDQSI
;
A
#
# COMPACT_ATOMS: atom_id res chain seq x y z
N MET A 1 11.18 -15.64 4.74
CA MET A 1 10.16 -14.66 4.27
C MET A 1 9.86 -14.90 2.79
N LYS A 2 8.59 -14.91 2.44
CA LYS A 2 8.17 -15.02 1.06
C LYS A 2 7.49 -13.73 0.62
N ILE A 3 7.74 -13.32 -0.62
CA ILE A 3 7.10 -12.17 -1.25
C ILE A 3 6.08 -12.72 -2.24
N ILE A 4 4.81 -12.40 -2.05
CA ILE A 4 3.71 -12.91 -2.86
C ILE A 4 3.00 -11.74 -3.54
N VAL A 5 2.73 -11.87 -4.84
CA VAL A 5 2.01 -10.87 -5.65
C VAL A 5 0.89 -11.58 -6.37
N LYS A 6 -0.35 -11.24 -6.06
CA LYS A 6 -1.53 -11.93 -6.61
C LYS A 6 -2.68 -10.96 -6.89
N PRO A 7 -3.45 -11.17 -7.97
CA PRO A 7 -4.75 -10.55 -8.10
C PRO A 7 -5.72 -11.16 -7.08
N PHE A 8 -6.82 -10.47 -6.81
CA PHE A 8 -7.76 -10.88 -5.75
C PHE A 8 -8.25 -12.32 -5.91
N HIS A 9 -8.60 -12.72 -7.13
CA HIS A 9 -9.18 -14.04 -7.38
C HIS A 9 -8.21 -15.22 -7.17
N GLU A 10 -6.91 -14.95 -7.05
CA GLU A 10 -5.89 -15.97 -6.77
C GLU A 10 -5.50 -16.04 -5.30
N ILE A 11 -6.00 -15.11 -4.49
CA ILE A 11 -5.71 -15.10 -3.05
C ILE A 11 -6.54 -16.19 -2.37
N THR A 12 -5.90 -17.03 -1.57
CA THR A 12 -6.63 -18.05 -0.81
C THR A 12 -7.43 -17.41 0.33
N THR A 13 -8.44 -18.12 0.84
CA THR A 13 -9.22 -17.66 1.98
C THR A 13 -8.33 -17.34 3.19
N GLN A 14 -7.35 -18.21 3.48
CA GLN A 14 -6.45 -17.99 4.61
C GLN A 14 -5.55 -16.78 4.39
N GLU A 15 -5.03 -16.60 3.18
CA GLU A 15 -4.22 -15.43 2.85
C GLU A 15 -5.03 -14.14 3.02
N LEU A 16 -6.26 -14.12 2.51
CA LEU A 16 -7.13 -12.96 2.66
C LEU A 16 -7.44 -12.66 4.12
N TYR A 17 -7.74 -13.68 4.91
CA TYR A 17 -7.99 -13.51 6.34
C TYR A 17 -6.79 -12.87 7.03
N ASN A 18 -5.59 -13.37 6.75
CA ASN A 18 -4.36 -12.85 7.35
C ASN A 18 -4.06 -11.41 6.92
N ILE A 19 -4.32 -11.08 5.65
CA ILE A 19 -4.18 -9.71 5.13
C ILE A 19 -5.14 -8.76 5.88
N LEU A 20 -6.41 -9.13 5.98
CA LEU A 20 -7.41 -8.29 6.63
C LEU A 20 -7.15 -8.15 8.12
N GLN A 21 -6.66 -9.21 8.76
CA GLN A 21 -6.27 -9.16 10.17
C GLN A 21 -5.16 -8.11 10.40
N LEU A 22 -4.11 -8.15 9.59
CA LEU A 22 -3.01 -7.19 9.69
C LEU A 22 -3.49 -5.76 9.46
N ARG A 23 -4.31 -5.54 8.45
CA ARG A 23 -4.87 -4.22 8.14
C ARG A 23 -5.71 -3.69 9.30
N SER A 24 -6.57 -4.53 9.88
CA SER A 24 -7.39 -4.16 11.02
C SER A 24 -6.54 -3.83 12.27
N GLU A 25 -5.56 -4.66 12.56
CA GLU A 25 -4.68 -4.46 13.72
C GLU A 25 -3.95 -3.12 13.69
N VAL A 26 -3.47 -2.70 12.52
CA VAL A 26 -2.66 -1.48 12.40
C VAL A 26 -3.53 -0.27 12.11
N PHE A 27 -4.36 -0.32 11.07
CA PHE A 27 -5.07 0.87 10.61
C PHE A 27 -6.22 1.27 11.54
N VAL A 28 -6.86 0.31 12.18
CA VAL A 28 -8.02 0.58 13.04
C VAL A 28 -7.63 0.55 14.52
N VAL A 29 -7.06 -0.55 14.98
CA VAL A 29 -6.79 -0.74 16.40
C VAL A 29 -5.59 0.08 16.86
N GLU A 30 -4.43 -0.09 16.24
CA GLU A 30 -3.21 0.61 16.66
C GLU A 30 -3.33 2.13 16.46
N GLN A 31 -3.86 2.58 15.33
CA GLN A 31 -4.02 4.01 15.01
C GLN A 31 -5.23 4.63 15.70
N GLU A 32 -6.02 3.84 16.40
CA GLU A 32 -7.24 4.31 17.07
C GLU A 32 -8.14 5.12 16.13
N CYS A 33 -8.28 4.62 14.88
CA CYS A 33 -9.03 5.28 13.85
C CYS A 33 -10.27 4.48 13.48
N ILE A 34 -11.44 5.04 13.76
CA ILE A 34 -12.71 4.39 13.44
C ILE A 34 -13.06 4.71 11.98
N TYR A 35 -12.79 3.77 11.08
CA TYR A 35 -13.19 3.89 9.68
C TYR A 35 -13.34 2.49 9.08
N GLN A 36 -13.98 2.44 7.91
CA GLN A 36 -14.20 1.16 7.24
C GLN A 36 -13.02 0.82 6.34
N ASP A 37 -12.04 0.07 6.86
CA ASP A 37 -10.87 -0.33 6.10
C ASP A 37 -11.23 -1.22 4.90
N ILE A 38 -12.19 -2.13 5.08
CA ILE A 38 -12.69 -2.98 3.99
C ILE A 38 -13.68 -2.14 3.18
N ASP A 39 -13.21 -1.59 2.07
CA ASP A 39 -13.88 -0.53 1.32
C ASP A 39 -14.57 -0.98 0.02
N GLY A 40 -14.61 -2.28 -0.24
CA GLY A 40 -15.21 -2.85 -1.45
C GLY A 40 -14.35 -2.72 -2.69
N LYS A 41 -13.10 -2.33 -2.55
CA LYS A 41 -12.18 -2.09 -3.68
C LYS A 41 -11.09 -3.14 -3.84
N ASP A 42 -10.94 -4.01 -2.87
CA ASP A 42 -9.88 -5.03 -2.89
C ASP A 42 -9.99 -5.98 -4.09
N GLN A 43 -11.22 -6.19 -4.59
CA GLN A 43 -11.47 -7.11 -5.69
C GLN A 43 -10.80 -6.68 -7.01
N LYS A 44 -10.52 -5.39 -7.17
CA LYS A 44 -9.87 -4.84 -8.37
C LYS A 44 -8.36 -4.71 -8.23
N ALA A 45 -7.85 -4.85 -7.02
CA ALA A 45 -6.45 -4.58 -6.71
C ALA A 45 -5.55 -5.79 -7.01
N ILE A 46 -4.27 -5.47 -7.23
CA ILE A 46 -3.19 -6.44 -7.11
C ILE A 46 -2.68 -6.34 -5.68
N HIS A 47 -2.51 -7.47 -5.02
CA HIS A 47 -2.10 -7.54 -3.62
C HIS A 47 -0.66 -8.00 -3.51
N ILE A 48 0.15 -7.24 -2.77
CA ILE A 48 1.52 -7.62 -2.44
C ILE A 48 1.55 -7.90 -0.96
N PHE A 49 2.02 -9.08 -0.57
CA PHE A 49 2.14 -9.40 0.84
C PHE A 49 3.35 -10.28 1.11
N PHE A 50 3.98 -9.99 2.24
CA PHE A 50 5.14 -10.71 2.71
C PHE A 50 4.69 -11.64 3.83
N THR A 51 5.07 -12.92 3.73
CA THR A 51 4.67 -13.92 4.73
C THR A 51 5.90 -14.51 5.42
N GLU A 52 5.74 -14.82 6.69
CA GLU A 52 6.73 -15.53 7.48
C GLU A 52 6.01 -16.32 8.56
N ASN A 53 6.39 -17.60 8.71
CA ASN A 53 5.74 -18.50 9.68
C ASN A 53 4.22 -18.50 9.54
N LYS A 54 3.73 -18.55 8.29
CA LYS A 54 2.30 -18.60 7.94
C LYS A 54 1.52 -17.33 8.34
N LYS A 55 2.21 -16.24 8.64
CA LYS A 55 1.58 -14.95 8.96
C LYS A 55 1.93 -13.92 7.90
N THR A 56 1.00 -13.02 7.61
CA THR A 56 1.26 -11.86 6.77
C THR A 56 1.88 -10.78 7.65
N ILE A 57 3.11 -10.36 7.31
CA ILE A 57 3.89 -9.41 8.11
C ILE A 57 3.99 -8.03 7.46
N ALA A 58 3.74 -7.93 6.16
CA ALA A 58 3.71 -6.65 5.44
C ALA A 58 2.77 -6.78 4.25
N TYR A 59 2.19 -5.66 3.80
CA TYR A 59 1.18 -5.68 2.77
C TYR A 59 1.09 -4.33 2.06
N SER A 60 0.68 -4.36 0.80
CA SER A 60 0.16 -3.21 0.07
C SER A 60 -0.79 -3.68 -1.02
N ARG A 61 -1.63 -2.75 -1.52
CA ARG A 61 -2.48 -3.02 -2.69
C ARG A 61 -2.18 -2.03 -3.79
N ILE A 62 -2.26 -2.52 -5.03
CA ILE A 62 -1.95 -1.74 -6.22
C ILE A 62 -3.19 -1.64 -7.09
N PHE A 63 -3.47 -0.44 -7.58
CA PHE A 63 -4.51 -0.18 -8.57
C PHE A 63 -3.89 0.31 -9.87
N ASN A 64 -4.47 -0.07 -11.00
CA ASN A 64 -4.13 0.49 -12.30
C ASN A 64 -4.75 1.88 -12.45
N GLU A 65 -4.35 2.62 -13.49
CA GLU A 65 -4.91 3.95 -13.75
C GLU A 65 -6.44 3.89 -13.84
N GLY A 66 -7.09 4.91 -13.26
CA GLY A 66 -8.54 5.04 -13.28
C GLY A 66 -9.29 4.14 -12.32
N GLU A 67 -8.64 3.22 -11.61
CA GLU A 67 -9.32 2.31 -10.68
C GLU A 67 -9.46 2.88 -9.27
N TYR A 68 -8.55 3.76 -8.87
CA TYR A 68 -8.58 4.44 -7.58
C TYR A 68 -8.27 5.93 -7.74
N PHE A 69 -7.14 6.24 -8.35
CA PHE A 69 -6.78 7.58 -8.79
C PHE A 69 -6.66 7.60 -10.30
N GLU A 70 -6.41 8.77 -10.88
CA GLU A 70 -6.15 8.90 -12.31
C GLU A 70 -4.94 8.09 -12.74
N ASN A 71 -3.86 8.16 -11.96
CA ASN A 71 -2.65 7.36 -12.17
C ASN A 71 -2.72 6.06 -11.39
N PRO A 72 -1.88 5.06 -11.74
CA PRO A 72 -1.70 3.89 -10.87
C PRO A 72 -1.38 4.29 -9.45
N SER A 73 -1.77 3.48 -8.48
CA SER A 73 -1.55 3.82 -7.08
C SER A 73 -1.10 2.62 -6.26
N ILE A 74 -0.42 2.91 -5.15
CA ILE A 74 -0.09 1.96 -4.12
C ILE A 74 -0.70 2.48 -2.82
N GLY A 75 -1.47 1.66 -2.15
CA GLY A 75 -2.12 2.05 -0.91
C GLY A 75 -2.18 0.92 0.11
N ARG A 76 -2.76 1.22 1.26
CA ARG A 76 -2.87 0.27 2.38
C ARG A 76 -1.52 -0.34 2.73
N VAL A 77 -0.45 0.46 2.69
CA VAL A 77 0.91 0.03 3.05
C VAL A 77 0.97 -0.19 4.55
N VAL A 78 1.33 -1.38 4.97
CA VAL A 78 1.31 -1.74 6.38
C VAL A 78 2.40 -2.75 6.69
N VAL A 79 2.99 -2.62 7.90
CA VAL A 79 3.96 -3.57 8.45
C VAL A 79 3.50 -3.95 9.85
N ALA A 80 3.51 -5.25 10.16
CA ALA A 80 3.18 -5.73 11.49
C ALA A 80 4.10 -5.07 12.52
N LYS A 81 3.54 -4.66 13.66
CA LYS A 81 4.27 -3.93 14.70
C LYS A 81 5.55 -4.67 15.13
N SER A 82 5.48 -5.99 15.27
CA SER A 82 6.62 -6.83 15.67
C SER A 82 7.73 -6.91 14.61
N GLU A 83 7.45 -6.50 13.38
CA GLU A 83 8.38 -6.63 12.26
C GLU A 83 8.94 -5.28 11.79
N ARG A 84 8.68 -4.21 12.53
CA ARG A 84 9.20 -2.87 12.21
C ARG A 84 10.67 -2.75 12.52
N GLY A 85 11.35 -1.81 11.84
CA GLY A 85 12.79 -1.65 11.98
C GLY A 85 13.62 -2.52 11.04
N LYS A 86 12.97 -3.31 10.17
CA LYS A 86 13.61 -4.18 9.19
C LYS A 86 13.47 -3.69 7.75
N GLU A 87 13.02 -2.47 7.57
CA GLU A 87 12.80 -1.82 6.26
C GLU A 87 11.76 -2.53 5.37
N LEU A 88 10.81 -3.25 5.96
CA LEU A 88 9.78 -3.97 5.19
C LEU A 88 8.84 -3.01 4.45
N GLY A 89 8.52 -1.86 5.03
CA GLY A 89 7.70 -0.84 4.36
C GLY A 89 8.36 -0.34 3.08
N LYS A 90 9.66 -0.12 3.13
CA LYS A 90 10.45 0.27 1.96
C LYS A 90 10.41 -0.84 0.91
N LYS A 91 10.61 -2.09 1.31
CA LYS A 91 10.60 -3.24 0.39
C LYS A 91 9.24 -3.43 -0.26
N VAL A 92 8.15 -3.27 0.48
CA VAL A 92 6.78 -3.35 -0.05
C VAL A 92 6.57 -2.30 -1.14
N MET A 93 7.02 -1.06 -0.90
CA MET A 93 6.90 0.03 -1.87
C MET A 93 7.75 -0.22 -3.11
N ILE A 94 8.96 -0.74 -2.95
CA ILE A 94 9.84 -1.07 -4.08
C ILE A 94 9.22 -2.18 -4.94
N GLU A 95 8.68 -3.22 -4.32
CA GLU A 95 7.99 -4.30 -5.05
C GLU A 95 6.76 -3.78 -5.80
N GLY A 96 6.00 -2.87 -5.20
CA GLY A 96 4.85 -2.25 -5.84
C GLY A 96 5.23 -1.41 -7.05
N ALA A 97 6.26 -0.58 -6.92
CA ALA A 97 6.75 0.25 -8.01
C ALA A 97 7.28 -0.61 -9.16
N LYS A 98 7.98 -1.69 -8.83
CA LYS A 98 8.48 -2.65 -9.82
C LYS A 98 7.32 -3.30 -10.60
N TYR A 99 6.28 -3.75 -9.89
CA TYR A 99 5.12 -4.36 -10.52
C TYR A 99 4.45 -3.40 -11.51
N ILE A 100 4.23 -2.15 -11.10
CA ILE A 100 3.63 -1.12 -11.95
C ILE A 100 4.49 -0.87 -13.19
N LYS A 101 5.80 -0.74 -13.00
CA LYS A 101 6.72 -0.49 -14.12
C LYS A 101 6.74 -1.63 -15.13
N GLU A 102 6.64 -2.87 -14.67
CA GLU A 102 6.71 -4.06 -15.53
C GLU A 102 5.38 -4.43 -16.18
N ASN A 103 4.25 -4.07 -15.57
CA ASN A 103 2.94 -4.60 -15.97
C ASN A 103 1.95 -3.56 -16.47
N PHE A 104 2.10 -2.29 -16.13
CA PHE A 104 1.13 -1.26 -16.53
C PHE A 104 1.66 -0.37 -17.65
N THR A 105 0.75 0.15 -18.47
CA THR A 105 1.09 1.10 -19.54
C THR A 105 1.47 2.45 -18.94
N ASN A 106 0.63 2.98 -18.04
CA ASN A 106 0.98 4.16 -17.26
C ASN A 106 1.84 3.71 -16.08
N LYS A 107 3.07 4.19 -16.04
CA LYS A 107 4.07 3.77 -15.03
C LYS A 107 4.22 4.76 -13.89
N ASN A 108 3.50 5.87 -13.94
CA ASN A 108 3.52 6.85 -12.85
C ASN A 108 2.72 6.32 -11.66
N ILE A 109 3.13 6.71 -10.46
CA ILE A 109 2.48 6.23 -9.23
C ILE A 109 1.98 7.42 -8.44
N GLU A 110 0.70 7.40 -8.11
CA GLU A 110 0.05 8.44 -7.30
C GLU A 110 -0.35 7.83 -5.96
N ILE A 111 0.04 8.48 -4.86
CA ILE A 111 -0.26 7.97 -3.52
C ILE A 111 -0.90 9.05 -2.66
N SER A 112 -1.74 8.61 -1.72
CA SER A 112 -2.25 9.41 -0.62
C SER A 112 -1.47 9.01 0.62
N ALA A 113 -0.48 9.82 0.99
CA ALA A 113 0.45 9.50 2.07
C ALA A 113 0.06 10.25 3.33
N GLN A 114 0.18 9.59 4.49
CA GLN A 114 0.09 10.28 5.76
C GLN A 114 1.22 11.33 5.82
N LYS A 115 0.89 12.56 6.17
CA LYS A 115 1.81 13.70 6.09
C LYS A 115 3.14 13.46 6.83
N TYR A 116 3.10 12.79 7.97
CA TYR A 116 4.31 12.55 8.76
C TYR A 116 5.29 11.59 8.08
N LEU A 117 4.87 10.87 7.01
CA LEU A 117 5.71 9.97 6.24
C LEU A 117 6.27 10.62 4.96
N LYS A 118 6.16 11.93 4.82
CA LYS A 118 6.62 12.64 3.62
C LYS A 118 8.07 12.33 3.27
N GLU A 119 8.97 12.38 4.26
CA GLU A 119 10.38 12.09 4.01
C GLU A 119 10.61 10.65 3.57
N PHE A 120 9.91 9.72 4.18
CA PHE A 120 9.98 8.30 3.81
C PHE A 120 9.68 8.11 2.32
N TYR A 121 8.61 8.70 1.83
CA TYR A 121 8.22 8.57 0.43
C TYR A 121 9.10 9.42 -0.50
N THR A 122 9.55 10.58 -0.04
CA THR A 122 10.50 11.41 -0.80
C THR A 122 11.79 10.64 -1.08
N ASP A 123 12.29 9.90 -0.10
CA ASP A 123 13.50 9.08 -0.25
C ASP A 123 13.29 7.94 -1.26
N LEU A 124 12.04 7.54 -1.50
CA LEU A 124 11.70 6.53 -2.50
C LEU A 124 11.42 7.12 -3.88
N GLY A 125 11.58 8.42 -4.05
CA GLY A 125 11.43 9.09 -5.34
C GLY A 125 10.07 9.73 -5.57
N TYR A 126 9.22 9.84 -4.54
CA TYR A 126 7.92 10.50 -4.65
C TYR A 126 8.07 12.00 -4.40
N GLU A 127 7.30 12.81 -5.14
CA GLU A 127 7.29 14.26 -5.00
C GLU A 127 5.93 14.74 -4.51
N PHE A 128 5.95 15.70 -3.58
CA PHE A 128 4.73 16.33 -3.06
C PHE A 128 4.11 17.21 -4.14
N THR A 129 2.79 17.04 -4.37
CA THR A 129 2.06 17.78 -5.40
C THR A 129 1.57 19.15 -4.94
N GLY A 130 1.65 19.45 -3.64
CA GLY A 130 1.07 20.65 -3.04
C GLY A 130 -0.32 20.43 -2.45
N SER A 131 -0.93 19.27 -2.66
CA SER A 131 -2.26 18.96 -2.14
C SER A 131 -2.17 18.32 -0.76
N GLU A 132 -2.76 18.99 0.24
CA GLU A 132 -2.84 18.52 1.62
C GLU A 132 -4.31 18.50 2.05
N TYR A 133 -4.72 17.43 2.73
CA TYR A 133 -6.13 17.22 3.11
C TYR A 133 -6.22 16.26 4.28
N LEU A 134 -7.42 16.19 4.88
CA LEU A 134 -7.70 15.21 5.93
C LEU A 134 -8.34 13.97 5.30
N GLU A 135 -7.86 12.79 5.69
CA GLU A 135 -8.45 11.51 5.34
C GLU A 135 -8.67 10.75 6.63
N ASP A 136 -9.92 10.44 6.94
CA ASP A 136 -10.32 9.84 8.22
C ASP A 136 -9.75 10.60 9.43
N GLY A 137 -9.71 11.93 9.34
CA GLY A 137 -9.22 12.82 10.39
C GLY A 137 -7.71 12.91 10.49
N ILE A 138 -6.96 12.21 9.65
CA ILE A 138 -5.49 12.19 9.66
C ILE A 138 -4.97 13.06 8.51
N PRO A 139 -3.99 13.97 8.77
CA PRO A 139 -3.41 14.78 7.69
C PRO A 139 -2.71 13.91 6.65
N HIS A 140 -3.10 14.08 5.39
CA HIS A 140 -2.55 13.38 4.24
C HIS A 140 -2.06 14.35 3.19
N ILE A 141 -1.13 13.89 2.36
CA ILE A 141 -0.62 14.62 1.20
C ILE A 141 -0.66 13.74 -0.03
N ARG A 142 -0.88 14.36 -1.19
CA ARG A 142 -0.78 13.67 -2.47
C ARG A 142 0.65 13.71 -2.97
N MET A 143 1.19 12.55 -3.34
CA MET A 143 2.55 12.46 -3.88
C MET A 143 2.56 11.65 -5.17
N ILE A 144 3.50 11.95 -6.06
CA ILE A 144 3.63 11.28 -7.35
C ILE A 144 5.08 10.86 -7.57
N LYS A 145 5.25 9.64 -8.09
CA LYS A 145 6.54 9.15 -8.58
C LYS A 145 6.44 8.93 -10.08
N ASP A 146 7.31 9.60 -10.83
CA ASP A 146 7.39 9.42 -12.28
C ASP A 146 8.35 8.27 -12.59
N GLN A 147 7.83 7.22 -13.23
CA GLN A 147 8.61 6.06 -13.67
C GLN A 147 8.60 5.91 -15.20
N SER A 148 8.22 6.97 -15.89
CA SER A 148 8.09 6.93 -17.36
C SER A 148 9.41 6.78 -18.12
N ILE A 149 10.55 6.93 -17.44
CA ILE A 149 11.89 6.83 -18.04
C ILE A 149 12.46 5.42 -17.86
#